data_3feafebc5ab6f9177ce02dc402d6c7f5
#
_entry.id   3feafebc5ab6f9177ce02dc402d6c7f5
#
_cell.length_a   1.000
_cell.length_b   1.000
_cell.length_c   1.000
_cell.angle_alpha   90.00
_cell.angle_beta   90.00
_cell.angle_gamma   90.00
#
_symmetry.space_group_name_H-M   'P 1'
#
loop_
_entity.id
_entity.type
_entity.pdbx_description
1 polymer ?
#
loop_
_entity_poly.entity_id
_entity_poly.type
_entity_poly.pdbx_seq_one_letter_code
_entity_poly.pdbx_strand_id
1 'polypeptide(L)'
;MNNLTEVLNTIWDNASSEYQKRIPVATQQNITTIQEAMTDPNNAVVTNEFIGTLLNMVIKQVIHNKLFSDPLKALKKGKKPLGDTVEEIYANFLKAKQYDETGAELLKRELPDVKAVYHRMNRQDMYKVTISPEQLYKAFSSYDKLNSFIQTIINSLYNSSELDEFILMKQLIKQAYDQNALKVIEVADPLTSDTNGKAFIKTVKTVSGDMQFPNSNNNAWLTAQSTDKNPLITFSKKSEQVLILSNPVDVSINVDVLASVFNMSVAEFNDTRKIVIDAFPDPDIRGALVDEQFFQVFDDLIFFKEFENPQGLYKNYMLHVWQTLTYSPLVNAVIFKVASDKDADGTIEEFTITKSLATGVSLTNKRAKVTEGSAYTTSINGLTDEHTVTVKMGETDITATAYKDGKITIKEVTANVTITVA
;
A
#
# COMPACT_ATOMS: atom_id res chain seq x y z
N MET A 1 32.65 -20.24 -3.06
CA MET A 1 32.99 -19.94 -4.49
C MET A 1 33.88 -21.06 -4.95
N ASN A 2 33.40 -21.90 -5.84
CA ASN A 2 34.24 -22.95 -6.41
C ASN A 2 35.36 -22.27 -7.20
N ASN A 3 36.59 -22.66 -6.92
CA ASN A 3 37.77 -22.06 -7.50
C ASN A 3 37.75 -22.34 -9.02
N LEU A 4 38.09 -21.37 -9.87
CA LEU A 4 38.11 -21.51 -11.32
C LEU A 4 38.89 -22.77 -11.77
N THR A 5 39.96 -23.14 -11.05
CA THR A 5 40.71 -24.35 -11.26
C THR A 5 39.93 -25.64 -11.05
N GLU A 6 39.00 -25.69 -10.07
CA GLU A 6 38.13 -26.86 -9.85
C GLU A 6 37.16 -27.05 -11.02
N VAL A 7 36.57 -25.97 -11.52
CA VAL A 7 35.65 -26.02 -12.67
C VAL A 7 36.38 -26.49 -13.92
N LEU A 8 37.56 -25.92 -14.20
CA LEU A 8 38.40 -26.31 -15.34
C LEU A 8 38.84 -27.78 -15.27
N ASN A 9 39.18 -28.28 -14.09
CA ASN A 9 39.57 -29.67 -13.89
C ASN A 9 38.40 -30.64 -14.00
N THR A 10 37.23 -30.26 -13.53
CA THR A 10 36.02 -31.04 -13.72
C THR A 10 35.65 -31.16 -15.20
N ILE A 11 35.84 -30.08 -15.99
CA ILE A 11 35.65 -30.11 -17.44
C ILE A 11 36.71 -31.04 -18.08
N TRP A 12 37.96 -30.93 -17.66
CA TRP A 12 39.05 -31.71 -18.14
C TRP A 12 38.82 -33.23 -17.93
N ASP A 13 38.37 -33.62 -16.74
CA ASP A 13 38.02 -34.99 -16.36
C ASP A 13 36.90 -35.61 -17.20
N ASN A 14 35.96 -34.78 -17.66
CA ASN A 14 34.80 -35.19 -18.47
C ASN A 14 35.01 -35.00 -19.99
N ALA A 15 36.13 -34.45 -20.41
CA ALA A 15 36.43 -34.20 -21.80
C ALA A 15 37.12 -35.41 -22.49
N SER A 16 37.16 -35.41 -23.84
CA SER A 16 37.77 -36.46 -24.62
C SER A 16 39.30 -36.56 -24.39
N SER A 17 39.84 -37.71 -24.71
CA SER A 17 41.30 -37.93 -24.65
C SER A 17 42.09 -36.98 -25.58
N GLU A 18 41.46 -36.42 -26.61
CA GLU A 18 42.08 -35.47 -27.51
C GLU A 18 42.17 -34.07 -26.88
N TYR A 19 41.13 -33.68 -26.16
CA TYR A 19 41.11 -32.47 -25.33
C TYR A 19 42.18 -32.54 -24.24
N GLN A 20 42.22 -33.65 -23.48
CA GLN A 20 43.18 -33.88 -22.40
C GLN A 20 44.64 -33.87 -22.84
N LYS A 21 44.91 -34.25 -24.09
CA LYS A 21 46.26 -34.16 -24.68
C LYS A 21 46.69 -32.73 -25.01
N ARG A 22 45.75 -31.87 -25.33
CA ARG A 22 46.03 -30.49 -25.76
C ARG A 22 45.93 -29.48 -24.65
N ILE A 23 45.08 -29.71 -23.69
CA ILE A 23 44.86 -28.84 -22.55
C ILE A 23 45.41 -29.53 -21.29
N PRO A 24 46.36 -28.93 -20.56
CA PRO A 24 46.85 -29.49 -19.31
C PRO A 24 45.85 -29.32 -18.17
N VAL A 25 46.00 -30.13 -17.12
CA VAL A 25 45.28 -29.99 -15.87
C VAL A 25 45.47 -28.57 -15.33
N ALA A 26 44.37 -27.91 -14.95
CA ALA A 26 44.40 -26.52 -14.51
C ALA A 26 45.04 -26.36 -13.12
N THR A 27 45.97 -25.45 -13.03
CA THR A 27 46.58 -24.95 -11.79
C THR A 27 46.50 -23.42 -11.76
N GLN A 28 46.67 -22.82 -10.60
CA GLN A 28 46.67 -21.36 -10.49
C GLN A 28 47.70 -20.64 -11.37
N GLN A 29 48.76 -21.37 -11.74
CA GLN A 29 49.88 -20.84 -12.50
C GLN A 29 49.71 -20.91 -14.02
N ASN A 30 48.90 -21.84 -14.53
CA ASN A 30 48.73 -22.10 -15.98
C ASN A 30 47.38 -21.72 -16.55
N ILE A 31 46.52 -21.04 -15.75
CA ILE A 31 45.17 -20.61 -16.21
C ILE A 31 45.27 -19.74 -17.47
N THR A 32 46.24 -18.85 -17.54
CA THR A 32 46.43 -17.93 -18.68
C THR A 32 46.80 -18.72 -19.95
N THR A 33 47.68 -19.71 -19.81
CA THR A 33 48.11 -20.59 -20.93
C THR A 33 46.93 -21.44 -21.43
N ILE A 34 46.09 -21.93 -20.53
CA ILE A 34 44.85 -22.66 -20.89
C ILE A 34 43.89 -21.75 -21.63
N GLN A 35 43.71 -20.52 -21.18
CA GLN A 35 42.86 -19.52 -21.83
C GLN A 35 43.37 -19.15 -23.23
N GLU A 36 44.66 -18.98 -23.40
CA GLU A 36 45.30 -18.76 -24.72
C GLU A 36 45.09 -19.95 -25.66
N ALA A 37 45.29 -21.17 -25.18
CA ALA A 37 45.09 -22.40 -25.96
C ALA A 37 43.60 -22.57 -26.39
N MET A 38 42.64 -22.10 -25.55
CA MET A 38 41.22 -22.15 -25.86
C MET A 38 40.79 -21.05 -26.82
N THR A 39 41.51 -19.92 -26.90
CA THR A 39 41.20 -18.83 -27.81
C THR A 39 41.94 -18.90 -29.14
N ASP A 40 42.85 -19.86 -29.32
CA ASP A 40 43.53 -20.07 -30.60
C ASP A 40 42.57 -20.62 -31.67
N PRO A 41 42.40 -19.91 -32.80
CA PRO A 41 41.54 -20.33 -33.91
C PRO A 41 41.87 -21.74 -34.45
N ASN A 42 43.13 -22.18 -34.32
CA ASN A 42 43.56 -23.52 -34.75
C ASN A 42 43.09 -24.65 -33.83
N ASN A 43 42.61 -24.30 -32.62
CA ASN A 43 42.11 -25.23 -31.64
C ASN A 43 40.54 -25.23 -31.56
N ALA A 44 39.85 -24.86 -32.63
CA ALA A 44 38.39 -24.74 -32.65
C ALA A 44 37.67 -26.02 -32.18
N VAL A 45 38.23 -27.21 -32.45
CA VAL A 45 37.68 -28.48 -31.98
C VAL A 45 37.72 -28.58 -30.46
N VAL A 46 38.84 -28.18 -29.85
CA VAL A 46 39.04 -28.18 -28.39
C VAL A 46 38.13 -27.15 -27.70
N THR A 47 38.01 -25.99 -28.33
CA THR A 47 37.11 -24.93 -27.83
C THR A 47 35.65 -25.36 -27.88
N ASN A 48 35.20 -25.99 -28.96
CA ASN A 48 33.83 -26.50 -29.08
C ASN A 48 33.55 -27.63 -28.09
N GLU A 49 34.53 -28.53 -27.86
CA GLU A 49 34.40 -29.58 -26.87
C GLU A 49 34.36 -29.04 -25.43
N PHE A 50 35.19 -28.03 -25.11
CA PHE A 50 35.14 -27.32 -23.84
C PHE A 50 33.76 -26.72 -23.61
N ILE A 51 33.24 -26.01 -24.59
CA ILE A 51 31.91 -25.43 -24.56
C ILE A 51 30.85 -26.51 -24.40
N GLY A 52 30.94 -27.60 -25.15
CA GLY A 52 30.00 -28.73 -25.07
C GLY A 52 30.01 -29.39 -23.69
N THR A 53 31.19 -29.58 -23.10
CA THR A 53 31.34 -30.20 -21.77
C THR A 53 30.87 -29.24 -20.67
N LEU A 54 31.21 -27.94 -20.76
CA LEU A 54 30.70 -26.91 -19.86
C LEU A 54 29.16 -26.84 -19.88
N LEU A 55 28.57 -26.94 -21.06
CA LEU A 55 27.11 -26.89 -21.25
C LEU A 55 26.43 -28.16 -20.72
N ASN A 56 27.08 -29.32 -20.84
CA ASN A 56 26.60 -30.58 -20.25
C ASN A 56 26.70 -30.60 -18.72
N MET A 57 27.66 -29.85 -18.15
CA MET A 57 27.77 -29.64 -16.70
C MET A 57 26.72 -28.72 -16.15
N VAL A 58 26.22 -27.75 -16.95
CA VAL A 58 25.04 -26.95 -16.61
C VAL A 58 23.77 -27.78 -16.86
N ILE A 59 23.66 -28.89 -16.09
CA ILE A 59 22.65 -29.95 -16.29
C ILE A 59 21.21 -29.41 -16.15
N LYS A 60 21.02 -28.27 -15.49
CA LYS A 60 19.69 -27.71 -15.30
C LYS A 60 19.74 -26.17 -15.11
N GLN A 61 19.44 -25.47 -16.16
CA GLN A 61 19.16 -24.04 -16.03
C GLN A 61 17.70 -23.89 -15.55
N VAL A 62 17.53 -23.53 -14.28
CA VAL A 62 16.21 -23.26 -13.73
C VAL A 62 15.86 -21.80 -14.03
N ILE A 63 15.02 -21.58 -15.02
CA ILE A 63 14.45 -20.27 -15.32
C ILE A 63 13.20 -20.12 -14.47
N HIS A 64 13.22 -19.19 -13.52
CA HIS A 64 12.06 -18.86 -12.72
C HIS A 64 11.15 -17.92 -13.50
N ASN A 65 10.05 -18.46 -14.01
CA ASN A 65 9.02 -17.70 -14.72
C ASN A 65 7.78 -17.62 -13.84
N LYS A 66 7.84 -16.84 -12.74
CA LYS A 66 6.72 -16.59 -11.84
C LYS A 66 6.11 -15.25 -12.16
N LEU A 67 4.79 -15.24 -12.37
CA LEU A 67 4.01 -14.01 -12.49
C LEU A 67 3.42 -13.68 -11.13
N PHE A 68 3.60 -12.43 -10.69
CA PHE A 68 2.90 -11.89 -9.54
C PHE A 68 1.46 -11.60 -9.92
N SER A 69 0.54 -11.86 -9.01
CA SER A 69 -0.87 -11.49 -9.17
C SER A 69 -1.27 -10.61 -7.99
N ASP A 70 -1.67 -9.39 -8.28
CA ASP A 70 -2.16 -8.45 -7.27
C ASP A 70 -3.45 -8.98 -6.62
N PRO A 71 -3.48 -9.19 -5.29
CA PRO A 71 -4.70 -9.59 -4.56
C PRO A 71 -5.85 -8.58 -4.69
N LEU A 72 -5.55 -7.29 -4.85
CA LEU A 72 -6.52 -6.21 -4.98
C LEU A 72 -7.05 -6.04 -6.41
N LYS A 73 -6.45 -6.72 -7.39
CA LYS A 73 -6.83 -6.64 -8.81
C LYS A 73 -8.32 -6.89 -9.07
N ALA A 74 -8.95 -7.73 -8.26
CA ALA A 74 -10.37 -8.02 -8.35
C ALA A 74 -11.28 -6.81 -8.03
N LEU A 75 -10.73 -5.73 -7.48
CA LEU A 75 -11.45 -4.48 -7.18
C LEU A 75 -11.31 -3.43 -8.29
N LYS A 76 -10.55 -3.71 -9.34
CA LYS A 76 -10.45 -2.82 -10.52
C LYS A 76 -11.74 -2.80 -11.31
N LYS A 77 -12.04 -1.65 -11.89
CA LYS A 77 -13.20 -1.45 -12.76
C LYS A 77 -12.95 -1.82 -14.23
N GLY A 78 -11.72 -2.22 -14.57
CA GLY A 78 -11.33 -2.60 -15.92
C GLY A 78 -10.96 -1.40 -16.79
N LYS A 79 -11.17 -1.51 -18.10
CA LYS A 79 -10.82 -0.45 -19.04
C LYS A 79 -11.77 0.73 -18.94
N LYS A 80 -11.20 1.93 -18.93
CA LYS A 80 -11.95 3.17 -18.98
C LYS A 80 -12.67 3.31 -20.33
N PRO A 81 -13.96 3.71 -20.34
CA PRO A 81 -14.61 4.12 -21.56
C PRO A 81 -13.95 5.36 -22.16
N LEU A 82 -14.28 5.68 -23.41
CA LEU A 82 -13.76 6.87 -24.10
C LEU A 82 -13.96 8.12 -23.27
N GLY A 83 -12.89 8.88 -23.04
CA GLY A 83 -12.91 10.14 -22.29
C GLY A 83 -11.77 10.22 -21.26
N ASP A 84 -11.43 11.44 -20.85
CA ASP A 84 -10.34 11.72 -19.92
C ASP A 84 -10.77 11.61 -18.44
N THR A 85 -12.05 11.85 -18.17
CA THR A 85 -12.59 11.94 -16.81
C THR A 85 -13.75 10.98 -16.63
N VAL A 86 -13.80 10.27 -15.51
CA VAL A 86 -14.94 9.50 -15.05
C VAL A 86 -15.67 10.32 -14.01
N GLU A 87 -16.96 10.57 -14.22
CA GLU A 87 -17.83 11.24 -13.26
C GLU A 87 -18.61 10.19 -12.46
N GLU A 88 -18.52 10.28 -11.15
CA GLU A 88 -19.29 9.49 -10.21
C GLU A 88 -20.37 10.37 -9.58
N ILE A 89 -21.63 9.95 -9.66
CA ILE A 89 -22.77 10.72 -9.18
C ILE A 89 -23.53 9.87 -8.17
N TYR A 90 -23.86 10.48 -7.03
CA TYR A 90 -24.72 9.91 -6.02
C TYR A 90 -25.88 10.85 -5.70
N ALA A 91 -27.12 10.38 -5.76
CA ALA A 91 -28.30 11.10 -5.34
C ALA A 91 -28.73 10.63 -3.95
N ASN A 92 -28.79 11.57 -3.02
CA ASN A 92 -29.18 11.29 -1.64
C ASN A 92 -30.68 10.94 -1.54
N PHE A 93 -31.08 10.26 -0.46
CA PHE A 93 -32.47 9.91 -0.23
C PHE A 93 -33.36 11.15 -0.08
N LEU A 94 -34.54 11.12 -0.71
CA LEU A 94 -35.54 12.14 -0.57
C LEU A 94 -36.34 11.95 0.73
N LYS A 95 -36.70 13.05 1.41
CA LYS A 95 -37.55 13.00 2.59
C LYS A 95 -39.02 13.01 2.15
N ALA A 96 -39.81 12.11 2.74
CA ALA A 96 -41.25 12.15 2.55
C ALA A 96 -41.84 13.43 3.14
N LYS A 97 -42.82 13.97 2.46
CA LYS A 97 -43.63 15.11 2.93
C LYS A 97 -45.01 14.65 3.32
N GLN A 98 -45.64 15.42 4.23
CA GLN A 98 -47.02 15.20 4.53
C GLN A 98 -47.87 15.52 3.28
N TYR A 99 -48.81 14.67 2.99
CA TYR A 99 -49.76 14.87 1.89
C TYR A 99 -50.62 16.11 2.18
N ASP A 100 -50.68 17.05 1.22
CA ASP A 100 -51.49 18.27 1.28
C ASP A 100 -52.54 18.24 0.17
N GLU A 101 -53.81 18.10 0.57
CA GLU A 101 -54.96 18.09 -0.35
C GLU A 101 -55.24 19.45 -0.98
N THR A 102 -54.73 20.53 -0.37
CA THR A 102 -55.01 21.93 -0.84
C THR A 102 -54.19 22.26 -2.09
N GLY A 103 -53.16 21.52 -2.40
CA GLY A 103 -52.28 21.78 -3.53
C GLY A 103 -51.39 23.00 -3.37
N ALA A 104 -51.25 23.55 -2.14
CA ALA A 104 -50.43 24.72 -1.87
C ALA A 104 -48.97 24.57 -2.27
N GLU A 105 -48.45 23.34 -2.25
CA GLU A 105 -47.06 23.02 -2.64
C GLU A 105 -46.90 22.58 -4.11
N LEU A 106 -47.95 22.54 -4.91
CA LEU A 106 -47.94 21.99 -6.28
C LEU A 106 -46.90 22.63 -7.19
N LEU A 107 -46.62 23.91 -7.04
CA LEU A 107 -45.63 24.64 -7.86
C LEU A 107 -44.27 24.84 -7.15
N LYS A 108 -44.11 24.32 -5.96
CA LYS A 108 -42.84 24.42 -5.21
C LYS A 108 -41.78 23.53 -5.82
N ARG A 109 -40.64 24.12 -6.17
CA ARG A 109 -39.50 23.37 -6.69
C ARG A 109 -38.74 22.72 -5.55
N GLU A 110 -38.43 21.43 -5.72
CA GLU A 110 -37.56 20.66 -4.87
C GLU A 110 -36.43 20.12 -5.67
N LEU A 111 -35.23 20.55 -5.33
CA LEU A 111 -34.01 20.08 -6.01
C LEU A 111 -33.50 18.82 -5.30
N PRO A 112 -33.14 17.79 -6.04
CA PRO A 112 -32.47 16.62 -5.46
C PRO A 112 -31.12 17.02 -4.88
N ASP A 113 -30.75 16.39 -3.76
CA ASP A 113 -29.40 16.50 -3.22
C ASP A 113 -28.48 15.50 -3.94
N VAL A 114 -27.69 16.02 -4.87
CA VAL A 114 -26.79 15.23 -5.72
C VAL A 114 -25.35 15.59 -5.41
N LYS A 115 -24.53 14.57 -5.21
CA LYS A 115 -23.08 14.67 -5.03
C LYS A 115 -22.39 14.14 -6.27
N ALA A 116 -21.34 14.82 -6.72
CA ALA A 116 -20.54 14.39 -7.85
C ALA A 116 -19.05 14.44 -7.53
N VAL A 117 -18.32 13.45 -7.99
CA VAL A 117 -16.86 13.36 -7.86
C VAL A 117 -16.27 13.00 -9.22
N TYR A 118 -15.12 13.57 -9.54
CA TYR A 118 -14.46 13.38 -10.82
C TYR A 118 -13.14 12.65 -10.64
N HIS A 119 -12.96 11.56 -11.38
CA HIS A 119 -11.76 10.74 -11.37
C HIS A 119 -10.98 10.95 -12.67
N ARG A 120 -9.72 11.35 -12.56
CA ARG A 120 -8.84 11.63 -13.69
C ARG A 120 -7.62 10.74 -13.66
N MET A 121 -7.06 10.50 -14.85
CA MET A 121 -5.81 9.76 -15.00
C MET A 121 -4.68 10.44 -14.19
N ASN A 122 -3.99 9.66 -13.38
CA ASN A 122 -2.93 10.15 -12.49
C ASN A 122 -1.67 9.26 -12.49
N ARG A 123 -1.69 8.14 -13.21
CA ARG A 123 -0.51 7.28 -13.41
C ARG A 123 -0.18 7.17 -14.88
N GLN A 124 1.08 7.48 -15.24
CA GLN A 124 1.63 7.34 -16.59
C GLN A 124 3.05 6.81 -16.50
N ASP A 125 3.19 5.49 -16.42
CA ASP A 125 4.47 4.82 -16.24
C ASP A 125 4.93 4.14 -17.53
N MET A 126 6.24 3.96 -17.65
CA MET A 126 6.88 3.19 -18.70
C MET A 126 7.97 2.31 -18.10
N TYR A 127 7.84 1.01 -18.29
CA TYR A 127 8.87 0.04 -17.94
C TYR A 127 9.67 -0.31 -19.18
N LYS A 128 11.00 -0.23 -19.09
CA LYS A 128 11.89 -0.47 -20.23
C LYS A 128 12.98 -1.45 -19.88
N VAL A 129 13.23 -2.40 -20.76
CA VAL A 129 14.38 -3.30 -20.72
C VAL A 129 15.02 -3.39 -22.09
N THR A 130 16.35 -3.47 -22.12
CA THR A 130 17.13 -3.65 -23.35
C THR A 130 17.75 -5.03 -23.36
N ILE A 131 17.60 -5.75 -24.46
CA ILE A 131 18.16 -7.10 -24.65
C ILE A 131 18.94 -7.13 -25.96
N SER A 132 20.16 -7.70 -25.90
CA SER A 132 21.00 -7.99 -27.08
C SER A 132 20.95 -9.49 -27.37
N PRO A 133 20.09 -9.96 -28.29
CA PRO A 133 19.94 -11.39 -28.58
C PRO A 133 21.23 -12.06 -29.02
N GLU A 134 22.09 -11.35 -29.77
CA GLU A 134 23.35 -11.88 -30.26
C GLU A 134 24.35 -12.19 -29.14
N GLN A 135 24.35 -11.36 -28.10
CA GLN A 135 25.17 -11.58 -26.89
C GLN A 135 24.61 -12.72 -26.05
N LEU A 136 23.29 -12.79 -25.93
CA LEU A 136 22.63 -13.87 -25.22
C LEU A 136 22.73 -15.20 -25.95
N TYR A 137 22.62 -15.18 -27.29
CA TYR A 137 22.74 -16.39 -28.12
C TYR A 137 24.08 -17.10 -27.92
N LYS A 138 25.16 -16.38 -27.76
CA LYS A 138 26.49 -16.95 -27.45
C LYS A 138 26.55 -17.61 -26.07
N ALA A 139 25.70 -17.17 -25.13
CA ALA A 139 25.66 -17.70 -23.79
C ALA A 139 24.68 -18.89 -23.60
N PHE A 140 23.82 -19.18 -24.60
CA PHE A 140 22.81 -20.23 -24.52
C PHE A 140 23.04 -21.33 -25.56
N SER A 141 22.94 -22.56 -25.12
CA SER A 141 23.20 -23.78 -25.95
C SER A 141 22.12 -24.11 -26.97
N SER A 142 20.93 -23.48 -26.85
CA SER A 142 19.83 -23.70 -27.79
C SER A 142 18.96 -22.45 -27.94
N TYR A 143 18.37 -22.30 -29.12
CA TYR A 143 17.46 -21.21 -29.44
C TYR A 143 16.22 -21.18 -28.52
N ASP A 144 15.69 -22.33 -28.15
CA ASP A 144 14.52 -22.43 -27.28
C ASP A 144 14.80 -21.92 -25.86
N LYS A 145 16.00 -22.19 -25.31
CA LYS A 145 16.40 -21.67 -23.99
C LYS A 145 16.60 -20.16 -24.03
N LEU A 146 17.14 -19.63 -25.11
CA LEU A 146 17.29 -18.20 -25.31
C LEU A 146 15.91 -17.51 -25.34
N ASN A 147 14.98 -18.06 -26.13
CA ASN A 147 13.62 -17.51 -26.19
C ASN A 147 12.92 -17.56 -24.83
N SER A 148 13.05 -18.64 -24.08
CA SER A 148 12.50 -18.76 -22.72
C SER A 148 13.09 -17.71 -21.78
N PHE A 149 14.37 -17.40 -21.89
CA PHE A 149 15.03 -16.37 -21.10
C PHE A 149 14.54 -14.97 -21.47
N ILE A 150 14.45 -14.65 -22.76
CA ILE A 150 13.89 -13.38 -23.24
C ILE A 150 12.46 -13.21 -22.73
N GLN A 151 11.64 -14.26 -22.80
CA GLN A 151 10.28 -14.24 -22.31
C GLN A 151 10.22 -13.96 -20.80
N THR A 152 11.14 -14.55 -20.02
CA THR A 152 11.24 -14.27 -18.57
C THR A 152 11.56 -12.81 -18.28
N ILE A 153 12.46 -12.19 -19.07
CA ILE A 153 12.79 -10.77 -18.93
C ILE A 153 11.57 -9.90 -19.29
N ILE A 154 10.85 -10.24 -20.38
CA ILE A 154 9.62 -9.52 -20.75
C ILE A 154 8.57 -9.64 -19.64
N ASN A 155 8.40 -10.83 -19.08
CA ASN A 155 7.48 -11.04 -17.97
C ASN A 155 7.87 -10.23 -16.71
N SER A 156 9.15 -9.90 -16.54
CA SER A 156 9.57 -9.01 -15.44
C SER A 156 8.99 -7.60 -15.55
N LEU A 157 8.74 -7.10 -16.78
CA LEU A 157 8.08 -5.80 -16.99
C LEU A 157 6.65 -5.81 -16.47
N TYR A 158 5.91 -6.90 -16.77
CA TYR A 158 4.55 -7.09 -16.28
C TYR A 158 4.52 -7.27 -14.77
N ASN A 159 5.43 -8.07 -14.20
CA ASN A 159 5.56 -8.26 -12.77
C ASN A 159 5.84 -6.93 -12.04
N SER A 160 6.70 -6.11 -12.59
CA SER A 160 6.99 -4.77 -12.03
C SER A 160 5.75 -3.89 -12.03
N SER A 161 5.00 -3.89 -13.14
CA SER A 161 3.76 -3.12 -13.25
C SER A 161 2.68 -3.57 -12.26
N GLU A 162 2.49 -4.89 -12.10
CA GLU A 162 1.52 -5.47 -11.15
C GLU A 162 1.93 -5.19 -9.70
N LEU A 163 3.23 -5.25 -9.39
CA LEU A 163 3.74 -4.92 -8.05
C LEU A 163 3.51 -3.44 -7.71
N ASP A 164 3.85 -2.55 -8.64
CA ASP A 164 3.65 -1.11 -8.45
C ASP A 164 2.15 -0.78 -8.31
N GLU A 165 1.28 -1.41 -9.10
CA GLU A 165 -0.17 -1.26 -8.99
C GLU A 165 -0.66 -1.70 -7.60
N PHE A 166 -0.21 -2.84 -7.09
CA PHE A 166 -0.53 -3.32 -5.75
C PHE A 166 -0.11 -2.32 -4.66
N ILE A 167 1.11 -1.79 -4.75
CA ILE A 167 1.61 -0.78 -3.81
C ILE A 167 0.75 0.49 -3.88
N LEU A 168 0.44 0.96 -5.08
CA LEU A 168 -0.38 2.15 -5.29
C LEU A 168 -1.82 1.96 -4.80
N MET A 169 -2.43 0.79 -5.01
CA MET A 169 -3.77 0.49 -4.47
C MET A 169 -3.79 0.49 -2.94
N LYS A 170 -2.75 -0.03 -2.28
CA LYS A 170 -2.60 0.11 -0.82
C LYS A 170 -2.45 1.58 -0.40
N GLN A 171 -1.70 2.37 -1.19
CA GLN A 171 -1.53 3.81 -0.92
C GLN A 171 -2.85 4.60 -1.05
N LEU A 172 -3.81 4.17 -1.86
CA LEU A 172 -5.13 4.80 -1.93
C LEU A 172 -5.87 4.77 -0.59
N ILE A 173 -5.75 3.65 0.15
CA ILE A 173 -6.34 3.55 1.51
C ILE A 173 -5.68 4.56 2.45
N LYS A 174 -4.34 4.65 2.41
CA LYS A 174 -3.62 5.64 3.22
C LYS A 174 -3.94 7.07 2.81
N GLN A 175 -4.00 7.37 1.51
CA GLN A 175 -4.36 8.69 1.01
C GLN A 175 -5.77 9.09 1.44
N ALA A 176 -6.73 8.17 1.36
CA ALA A 176 -8.08 8.41 1.82
C ALA A 176 -8.13 8.67 3.34
N TYR A 177 -7.32 7.95 4.12
CA TYR A 177 -7.14 8.20 5.56
C TYR A 177 -6.55 9.58 5.83
N ASP A 178 -5.45 9.94 5.19
CA ASP A 178 -4.77 11.23 5.36
C ASP A 178 -5.67 12.42 4.98
N GLN A 179 -6.59 12.22 4.02
CA GLN A 179 -7.58 13.22 3.58
C GLN A 179 -8.89 13.18 4.38
N ASN A 180 -8.97 12.38 5.45
CA ASN A 180 -10.19 12.14 6.24
C ASN A 180 -11.40 11.68 5.40
N ALA A 181 -11.14 10.96 4.31
CA ALA A 181 -12.17 10.43 3.41
C ALA A 181 -12.61 9.00 3.77
N LEU A 182 -12.15 8.47 4.88
CA LEU A 182 -12.52 7.20 5.48
C LEU A 182 -13.02 7.39 6.90
N LYS A 183 -13.98 6.58 7.31
CA LYS A 183 -14.35 6.49 8.72
C LYS A 183 -13.30 5.68 9.48
N VAL A 184 -12.77 6.22 10.55
CA VAL A 184 -11.84 5.54 11.45
C VAL A 184 -12.58 4.96 12.64
N ILE A 185 -12.35 3.69 12.92
CA ILE A 185 -12.80 3.02 14.15
C ILE A 185 -11.56 2.55 14.90
N GLU A 186 -11.40 3.06 16.08
CA GLU A 186 -10.32 2.64 16.97
C GLU A 186 -10.60 1.26 17.54
N VAL A 187 -9.60 0.40 17.54
CA VAL A 187 -9.68 -0.97 18.03
C VAL A 187 -8.47 -1.28 18.91
N ALA A 188 -8.65 -2.16 19.88
CA ALA A 188 -7.53 -2.77 20.56
C ALA A 188 -6.74 -3.65 19.58
N ASP A 189 -5.42 -3.72 19.71
CA ASP A 189 -4.58 -4.48 18.78
C ASP A 189 -4.92 -5.98 18.82
N PRO A 190 -5.48 -6.55 17.73
CA PRO A 190 -5.85 -7.97 17.69
C PRO A 190 -4.64 -8.91 17.76
N LEU A 191 -3.41 -8.39 17.59
CA LEU A 191 -2.19 -9.19 17.64
C LEU A 191 -1.65 -9.39 19.07
N THR A 192 -2.17 -8.65 20.06
CA THR A 192 -1.65 -8.68 21.43
C THR A 192 -2.30 -9.76 22.31
N SER A 193 -3.56 -10.13 22.04
CA SER A 193 -4.26 -11.17 22.78
C SER A 193 -5.48 -11.72 22.04
N ASP A 194 -5.89 -12.95 22.37
CA ASP A 194 -7.12 -13.58 21.85
C ASP A 194 -8.37 -12.77 22.16
N THR A 195 -8.39 -12.12 23.32
CA THR A 195 -9.53 -11.26 23.73
C THR A 195 -9.68 -10.09 22.79
N ASN A 196 -8.58 -9.45 22.43
CA ASN A 196 -8.55 -8.34 21.46
C ASN A 196 -8.90 -8.81 20.05
N GLY A 197 -8.41 -9.99 19.64
CA GLY A 197 -8.80 -10.61 18.36
C GLY A 197 -10.32 -10.84 18.27
N LYS A 198 -10.93 -11.34 19.37
CA LYS A 198 -12.41 -11.53 19.48
C LYS A 198 -13.16 -10.21 19.41
N ALA A 199 -12.69 -9.20 20.14
CA ALA A 199 -13.28 -7.87 20.12
C ALA A 199 -13.21 -7.24 18.72
N PHE A 200 -12.07 -7.40 18.04
CA PHE A 200 -11.87 -6.94 16.66
C PHE A 200 -12.90 -7.57 15.70
N ILE A 201 -13.05 -8.90 15.72
CA ILE A 201 -14.04 -9.60 14.87
C ILE A 201 -15.45 -9.12 15.17
N LYS A 202 -15.80 -8.96 16.44
CA LYS A 202 -17.13 -8.46 16.86
C LYS A 202 -17.36 -7.06 16.28
N THR A 203 -16.38 -6.17 16.36
CA THR A 203 -16.45 -4.82 15.81
C THR A 203 -16.63 -4.85 14.29
N VAL A 204 -15.83 -5.63 13.57
CA VAL A 204 -15.94 -5.80 12.11
C VAL A 204 -17.33 -6.29 11.72
N LYS A 205 -17.87 -7.31 12.41
CA LYS A 205 -19.21 -7.84 12.14
C LYS A 205 -20.31 -6.82 12.43
N THR A 206 -20.20 -6.05 13.52
CA THR A 206 -21.15 -4.98 13.84
C THR A 206 -21.17 -3.95 12.75
N VAL A 207 -20.01 -3.44 12.33
CA VAL A 207 -19.90 -2.46 11.24
C VAL A 207 -20.43 -3.00 9.92
N SER A 208 -20.10 -4.25 9.58
CA SER A 208 -20.62 -4.92 8.38
C SER A 208 -22.15 -5.05 8.41
N GLY A 209 -22.74 -5.30 9.58
CA GLY A 209 -24.18 -5.29 9.78
C GLY A 209 -24.79 -3.89 9.60
N ASP A 210 -24.19 -2.89 10.23
CA ASP A 210 -24.66 -1.51 10.18
C ASP A 210 -24.58 -0.91 8.77
N MET A 211 -23.56 -1.27 7.98
CA MET A 211 -23.42 -0.84 6.59
C MET A 211 -24.57 -1.28 5.67
N GLN A 212 -25.32 -2.32 6.03
CA GLN A 212 -26.43 -2.79 5.23
C GLN A 212 -27.66 -1.85 5.32
N PHE A 213 -27.68 -0.99 6.32
CA PHE A 213 -28.78 -0.07 6.55
C PHE A 213 -28.40 1.35 6.13
N PRO A 214 -29.30 2.09 5.45
CA PRO A 214 -29.03 3.47 5.04
C PRO A 214 -28.69 4.35 6.26
N ASN A 215 -27.45 4.83 6.32
CA ASN A 215 -26.98 5.75 7.35
C ASN A 215 -25.77 6.56 6.86
N SER A 216 -25.34 7.53 7.64
CA SER A 216 -24.18 8.38 7.36
C SER A 216 -22.97 8.05 8.24
N ASN A 217 -23.01 6.97 9.04
CA ASN A 217 -22.00 6.69 10.05
C ASN A 217 -20.76 6.02 9.47
N ASN A 218 -20.92 5.32 8.36
CA ASN A 218 -19.89 4.46 7.76
C ASN A 218 -19.23 5.07 6.53
N ASN A 219 -19.51 6.35 6.25
CA ASN A 219 -18.80 7.17 5.27
C ASN A 219 -18.22 8.41 5.93
N ALA A 220 -17.30 9.07 5.27
CA ALA A 220 -16.64 10.27 5.78
C ALA A 220 -16.94 11.53 4.96
N TRP A 221 -18.05 11.56 4.23
CA TRP A 221 -18.39 12.69 3.34
C TRP A 221 -18.32 14.04 4.05
N LEU A 222 -18.91 14.15 5.23
CA LEU A 222 -18.93 15.41 6.01
C LEU A 222 -17.54 15.81 6.53
N THR A 223 -16.64 14.85 6.69
CA THR A 223 -15.27 15.09 7.15
C THR A 223 -14.34 15.45 5.99
N ALA A 224 -14.53 14.81 4.84
CA ALA A 224 -13.75 15.04 3.63
C ALA A 224 -14.12 16.34 2.92
N GLN A 225 -15.41 16.74 2.97
CA GLN A 225 -15.93 17.92 2.29
C GLN A 225 -16.29 19.02 3.30
N SER A 226 -15.41 19.98 3.48
CA SER A 226 -15.59 21.07 4.45
C SER A 226 -16.72 22.05 4.10
N THR A 227 -17.16 22.09 2.84
CA THR A 227 -18.17 23.03 2.33
C THR A 227 -19.59 22.47 2.33
N ASP A 228 -19.74 21.14 2.27
CA ASP A 228 -21.05 20.49 2.27
C ASP A 228 -21.44 20.07 3.69
N LYS A 229 -22.58 20.57 4.15
CA LYS A 229 -23.11 20.28 5.48
C LYS A 229 -24.18 19.19 5.50
N ASN A 230 -24.59 18.70 4.32
CA ASN A 230 -25.60 17.65 4.24
C ASN A 230 -24.95 16.28 4.36
N PRO A 231 -25.44 15.41 5.26
CA PRO A 231 -24.93 14.06 5.38
C PRO A 231 -25.23 13.26 4.12
N LEU A 232 -24.26 12.46 3.68
CA LEU A 232 -24.47 11.47 2.64
C LEU A 232 -24.99 10.19 3.30
N ILE A 233 -26.18 9.74 2.88
CA ILE A 233 -26.79 8.50 3.38
C ILE A 233 -26.45 7.38 2.43
N THR A 234 -25.60 6.46 2.87
CA THR A 234 -25.11 5.32 2.07
C THR A 234 -25.50 3.98 2.71
N PHE A 235 -25.55 2.94 1.92
CA PHE A 235 -25.66 1.57 2.37
C PHE A 235 -24.89 0.65 1.42
N SER A 236 -24.43 -0.50 1.92
CA SER A 236 -23.72 -1.50 1.14
C SER A 236 -24.24 -2.87 1.53
N LYS A 237 -24.79 -3.61 0.57
CA LYS A 237 -25.20 -5.00 0.81
C LYS A 237 -23.99 -5.84 1.18
N LYS A 238 -24.20 -6.92 1.90
CA LYS A 238 -23.11 -7.78 2.36
C LYS A 238 -22.25 -8.33 1.21
N SER A 239 -22.86 -8.60 0.06
CA SER A 239 -22.16 -9.02 -1.17
C SER A 239 -21.29 -7.95 -1.82
N GLU A 240 -21.56 -6.68 -1.52
CA GLU A 240 -20.84 -5.51 -2.04
C GLU A 240 -19.71 -5.08 -1.09
N GLN A 241 -19.65 -5.64 0.11
CA GLN A 241 -18.65 -5.35 1.11
C GLN A 241 -17.37 -6.18 0.88
N VAL A 242 -16.22 -5.55 1.05
CA VAL A 242 -14.91 -6.18 0.96
C VAL A 242 -14.12 -5.89 2.22
N LEU A 243 -13.73 -6.96 2.92
CA LEU A 243 -12.85 -6.88 4.08
C LEU A 243 -11.40 -7.10 3.65
N ILE A 244 -10.56 -6.10 3.83
CA ILE A 244 -9.12 -6.16 3.56
C ILE A 244 -8.41 -6.29 4.91
N LEU A 245 -7.61 -7.34 5.09
CA LEU A 245 -6.85 -7.60 6.30
C LEU A 245 -5.36 -7.68 6.01
N SER A 246 -4.54 -7.28 6.97
CA SER A 246 -3.10 -7.61 6.92
C SER A 246 -2.88 -9.08 7.24
N ASN A 247 -1.88 -9.70 6.60
CA ASN A 247 -1.58 -11.13 6.79
C ASN A 247 -1.38 -11.53 8.27
N PRO A 248 -0.63 -10.77 9.11
CA PRO A 248 -0.50 -11.12 10.53
C PRO A 248 -1.85 -11.17 11.26
N VAL A 249 -2.76 -10.22 10.98
CA VAL A 249 -4.09 -10.17 11.59
C VAL A 249 -4.95 -11.34 11.11
N ASP A 250 -4.92 -11.65 9.82
CA ASP A 250 -5.66 -12.79 9.27
C ASP A 250 -5.22 -14.12 9.88
N VAL A 251 -3.92 -14.32 10.07
CA VAL A 251 -3.36 -15.53 10.72
C VAL A 251 -3.78 -15.60 12.17
N SER A 252 -3.62 -14.52 12.95
CA SER A 252 -4.02 -14.48 14.36
C SER A 252 -5.51 -14.81 14.55
N ILE A 253 -6.38 -14.21 13.72
CA ILE A 253 -7.81 -14.47 13.76
C ILE A 253 -8.14 -15.93 13.42
N ASN A 254 -7.51 -16.51 12.41
CA ASN A 254 -7.82 -17.86 11.94
C ASN A 254 -7.31 -18.96 12.88
N VAL A 255 -6.14 -18.76 13.51
CA VAL A 255 -5.50 -19.80 14.34
C VAL A 255 -6.01 -19.75 15.78
N ASP A 256 -5.98 -18.58 16.39
CA ASP A 256 -6.17 -18.47 17.85
C ASP A 256 -7.61 -18.17 18.25
N VAL A 257 -8.31 -17.36 17.48
CA VAL A 257 -9.62 -16.84 17.85
C VAL A 257 -10.76 -17.76 17.39
N LEU A 258 -10.69 -18.30 16.18
CA LEU A 258 -11.74 -19.20 15.67
C LEU A 258 -11.72 -20.57 16.34
N ALA A 259 -10.54 -21.06 16.74
CA ALA A 259 -10.42 -22.34 17.43
C ALA A 259 -10.99 -22.31 18.85
N SER A 260 -10.99 -21.16 19.53
CA SER A 260 -11.32 -21.08 20.95
C SER A 260 -12.74 -20.60 21.29
N VAL A 261 -13.43 -19.88 20.37
CA VAL A 261 -14.64 -19.12 20.73
C VAL A 261 -15.90 -19.55 20.03
N PHE A 262 -15.77 -20.04 18.83
CA PHE A 262 -16.94 -20.35 18.03
C PHE A 262 -16.88 -21.82 17.59
N ASN A 263 -17.83 -22.59 18.09
CA ASN A 263 -18.42 -23.69 17.31
C ASN A 263 -19.05 -23.13 16.00
N MET A 264 -18.63 -21.96 15.56
CA MET A 264 -19.03 -21.33 14.31
C MET A 264 -18.08 -21.82 13.23
N SER A 265 -18.67 -22.41 12.21
CA SER A 265 -17.90 -22.82 11.03
C SER A 265 -17.17 -21.62 10.42
N VAL A 266 -15.94 -21.85 9.96
CA VAL A 266 -15.15 -20.91 9.13
C VAL A 266 -15.99 -20.31 7.98
N ALA A 267 -17.07 -20.99 7.58
CA ALA A 267 -18.02 -20.56 6.57
C ALA A 267 -18.74 -19.23 6.89
N GLU A 268 -19.02 -18.93 8.15
CA GLU A 268 -19.78 -17.70 8.49
C GLU A 268 -18.93 -16.42 8.53
N PHE A 269 -17.62 -16.53 8.79
CA PHE A 269 -16.70 -15.39 8.64
C PHE A 269 -16.38 -15.11 7.16
N ASN A 270 -16.47 -16.14 6.31
CA ASN A 270 -16.23 -16.06 4.86
C ASN A 270 -17.43 -15.51 4.05
N ASP A 271 -18.52 -15.13 4.71
CA ASP A 271 -19.70 -14.58 4.04
C ASP A 271 -19.48 -13.15 3.51
N THR A 272 -18.46 -12.46 4.00
CA THR A 272 -17.96 -11.20 3.46
C THR A 272 -16.72 -11.49 2.61
N ARG A 273 -16.66 -10.95 1.38
CA ARG A 273 -15.49 -11.12 0.52
C ARG A 273 -14.23 -10.62 1.24
N LYS A 274 -13.29 -11.52 1.50
CA LYS A 274 -12.05 -11.22 2.22
C LYS A 274 -10.87 -11.17 1.25
N ILE A 275 -10.03 -10.14 1.38
CA ILE A 275 -8.75 -10.00 0.67
C ILE A 275 -7.66 -9.84 1.73
N VAL A 276 -6.60 -10.64 1.63
CA VAL A 276 -5.45 -10.55 2.52
C VAL A 276 -4.30 -9.90 1.78
N ILE A 277 -3.71 -8.88 2.41
CA ILE A 277 -2.52 -8.17 1.93
C ILE A 277 -1.35 -8.39 2.88
N ASP A 278 -0.13 -8.13 2.44
CA ASP A 278 1.08 -8.22 3.26
C ASP A 278 1.01 -7.29 4.49
N ALA A 279 0.83 -6.00 4.26
CA ALA A 279 0.68 -4.96 5.29
C ALA A 279 0.02 -3.71 4.70
N PHE A 280 -0.60 -2.90 5.56
CA PHE A 280 -1.02 -1.55 5.22
C PHE A 280 0.19 -0.59 5.24
N PRO A 281 0.15 0.51 4.45
CA PRO A 281 1.21 1.53 4.48
C PRO A 281 1.32 2.23 5.85
N ASP A 282 0.22 2.35 6.59
CA ASP A 282 0.20 2.78 8.00
C ASP A 282 0.22 1.52 8.89
N PRO A 283 1.26 1.33 9.72
CA PRO A 283 1.42 0.12 10.53
C PRO A 283 0.35 -0.05 11.60
N ASP A 284 -0.38 1.00 11.98
CA ASP A 284 -1.45 0.93 12.99
C ASP A 284 -2.77 0.45 12.39
N ILE A 285 -2.93 0.47 11.08
CA ILE A 285 -4.14 -0.05 10.42
C ILE A 285 -4.07 -1.58 10.41
N ARG A 286 -5.08 -2.21 11.01
CA ARG A 286 -5.21 -3.68 11.10
C ARG A 286 -6.13 -4.25 10.04
N GLY A 287 -7.08 -3.47 9.54
CA GLY A 287 -8.02 -3.88 8.53
C GLY A 287 -8.80 -2.70 7.95
N ALA A 288 -9.43 -2.93 6.80
CA ALA A 288 -10.35 -2.01 6.16
C ALA A 288 -11.58 -2.76 5.68
N LEU A 289 -12.76 -2.22 5.95
CA LEU A 289 -14.03 -2.72 5.43
C LEU A 289 -14.59 -1.65 4.49
N VAL A 290 -14.61 -1.95 3.21
CA VAL A 290 -14.98 -1.00 2.17
C VAL A 290 -16.05 -1.57 1.24
N ASP A 291 -16.82 -0.69 0.64
CA ASP A 291 -17.68 -1.06 -0.49
C ASP A 291 -16.80 -1.41 -1.71
N GLU A 292 -17.23 -2.35 -2.55
CA GLU A 292 -16.51 -2.71 -3.78
C GLU A 292 -16.35 -1.54 -4.76
N GLN A 293 -17.18 -0.50 -4.62
CA GLN A 293 -17.09 0.73 -5.38
C GLN A 293 -16.08 1.73 -4.82
N PHE A 294 -15.45 1.43 -3.68
CA PHE A 294 -14.47 2.35 -3.08
C PHE A 294 -13.27 2.58 -4.01
N PHE A 295 -12.72 1.52 -4.60
CA PHE A 295 -11.59 1.63 -5.52
C PHE A 295 -12.08 2.04 -6.92
N GLN A 296 -11.78 3.25 -7.33
CA GLN A 296 -12.04 3.76 -8.68
C GLN A 296 -10.76 3.65 -9.51
N VAL A 297 -10.43 2.40 -9.88
CA VAL A 297 -9.20 2.04 -10.59
C VAL A 297 -9.54 1.58 -12.00
N PHE A 298 -9.07 2.33 -13.00
CA PHE A 298 -9.34 2.07 -14.42
C PHE A 298 -8.02 1.98 -15.19
N ASP A 299 -7.99 1.06 -16.16
CA ASP A 299 -6.91 0.99 -17.14
C ASP A 299 -7.23 1.91 -18.32
N ASP A 300 -6.43 2.98 -18.47
CA ASP A 300 -6.55 3.92 -19.58
C ASP A 300 -5.80 3.40 -20.81
N LEU A 301 -4.55 2.97 -20.63
CA LEU A 301 -3.71 2.40 -21.68
C LEU A 301 -2.74 1.39 -21.08
N ILE A 302 -2.76 0.17 -21.59
CA ILE A 302 -1.72 -0.83 -21.38
C ILE A 302 -1.21 -1.23 -22.75
N PHE A 303 -0.01 -0.81 -23.08
CA PHE A 303 0.54 -0.99 -24.41
C PHE A 303 1.99 -1.45 -24.37
N PHE A 304 2.26 -2.61 -24.98
CA PHE A 304 3.60 -3.16 -25.15
C PHE A 304 4.13 -2.79 -26.52
N LYS A 305 5.38 -2.32 -26.57
CA LYS A 305 6.07 -1.96 -27.79
C LYS A 305 7.51 -2.43 -27.75
N GLU A 306 7.99 -2.87 -28.90
CA GLU A 306 9.41 -3.19 -29.10
C GLU A 306 10.00 -2.27 -30.16
N PHE A 307 11.28 -1.97 -30.01
CA PHE A 307 12.05 -1.21 -30.98
C PHE A 307 13.45 -1.82 -31.12
N GLU A 308 13.81 -2.15 -32.34
CA GLU A 308 15.12 -2.71 -32.68
C GLU A 308 16.08 -1.60 -33.10
N ASN A 309 17.28 -1.60 -32.53
CA ASN A 309 18.37 -0.75 -32.98
C ASN A 309 19.31 -1.59 -33.85
N PRO A 310 19.27 -1.41 -35.18
CA PRO A 310 20.07 -2.22 -36.10
C PRO A 310 21.56 -1.91 -36.02
N GLN A 311 21.95 -0.70 -35.60
CA GLN A 311 23.33 -0.32 -35.44
C GLN A 311 23.95 -0.89 -34.17
N GLY A 312 23.18 -0.94 -33.08
CA GLY A 312 23.63 -1.42 -31.80
C GLY A 312 23.37 -2.90 -31.57
N LEU A 313 22.66 -3.58 -32.48
CA LEU A 313 22.27 -4.99 -32.40
C LEU A 313 21.56 -5.34 -31.08
N TYR A 314 20.62 -4.46 -30.66
CA TYR A 314 19.81 -4.70 -29.46
C TYR A 314 18.36 -4.31 -29.71
N LYS A 315 17.47 -4.92 -28.89
CA LYS A 315 16.06 -4.59 -28.85
C LYS A 315 15.68 -3.95 -27.52
N ASN A 316 14.92 -2.88 -27.58
CA ASN A 316 14.26 -2.27 -26.43
C ASN A 316 12.84 -2.78 -26.37
N TYR A 317 12.45 -3.29 -25.21
CA TYR A 317 11.09 -3.68 -24.89
C TYR A 317 10.52 -2.67 -23.90
N MET A 318 9.35 -2.13 -24.21
CA MET A 318 8.72 -1.07 -23.43
C MET A 318 7.27 -1.44 -23.14
N LEU A 319 6.90 -1.42 -21.87
CA LEU A 319 5.52 -1.55 -21.41
C LEU A 319 5.06 -0.19 -20.90
N HIS A 320 4.07 0.40 -21.56
CA HIS A 320 3.42 1.63 -21.13
C HIS A 320 2.17 1.27 -20.34
N VAL A 321 2.02 1.86 -19.15
CA VAL A 321 0.90 1.64 -18.24
C VAL A 321 0.36 2.99 -17.80
N TRP A 322 -0.84 3.33 -18.30
CA TRP A 322 -1.54 4.55 -17.93
C TRP A 322 -2.83 4.15 -17.22
N GLN A 323 -3.08 4.71 -16.05
CA GLN A 323 -4.19 4.33 -15.20
C GLN A 323 -4.76 5.54 -14.46
N THR A 324 -6.05 5.42 -14.17
CA THR A 324 -6.73 6.25 -13.19
C THR A 324 -6.77 5.46 -11.88
N LEU A 325 -6.05 5.94 -10.86
CA LEU A 325 -5.95 5.32 -9.53
C LEU A 325 -6.51 6.29 -8.50
N THR A 326 -7.77 6.11 -8.15
CA THR A 326 -8.49 6.98 -7.21
C THR A 326 -9.42 6.17 -6.32
N TYR A 327 -9.99 6.81 -5.31
CA TYR A 327 -11.01 6.22 -4.45
C TYR A 327 -12.29 7.05 -4.50
N SER A 328 -13.43 6.42 -4.17
CA SER A 328 -14.72 7.09 -4.04
C SER A 328 -14.97 7.50 -2.59
N PRO A 329 -15.25 8.78 -2.32
CA PRO A 329 -15.74 9.24 -1.02
C PRO A 329 -17.27 9.10 -0.89
N LEU A 330 -17.97 8.63 -1.93
CA LEU A 330 -19.44 8.56 -1.99
C LEU A 330 -19.99 7.22 -1.49
N VAL A 331 -19.14 6.33 -1.01
CA VAL A 331 -19.51 4.98 -0.55
C VAL A 331 -19.05 4.73 0.88
N ASN A 332 -19.53 3.63 1.46
CA ASN A 332 -19.10 3.19 2.78
C ASN A 332 -17.63 2.74 2.75
N ALA A 333 -16.83 3.29 3.63
CA ALA A 333 -15.44 2.91 3.79
C ALA A 333 -14.97 3.17 5.23
N VAL A 334 -14.57 2.12 5.91
CA VAL A 334 -14.13 2.13 7.31
C VAL A 334 -12.78 1.48 7.44
N ILE A 335 -11.87 2.09 8.19
CA ILE A 335 -10.62 1.46 8.62
C ILE A 335 -10.66 1.17 10.12
N PHE A 336 -10.02 0.06 10.49
CA PHE A 336 -9.80 -0.35 11.87
C PHE A 336 -8.36 -0.04 12.22
N LYS A 337 -8.17 0.97 13.06
CA LYS A 337 -6.86 1.46 13.45
C LYS A 337 -6.63 1.20 14.94
N VAL A 338 -5.44 0.75 15.29
CA VAL A 338 -5.04 0.68 16.70
C VAL A 338 -4.83 2.12 17.18
N ALA A 339 -5.41 2.45 18.31
CA ALA A 339 -5.13 3.72 18.95
C ALA A 339 -3.66 3.73 19.39
N SER A 340 -2.92 4.74 18.93
CA SER A 340 -1.48 4.87 19.21
C SER A 340 -1.19 5.13 20.69
N ASP A 341 -2.20 5.48 21.47
CA ASP A 341 -2.07 5.99 22.83
C ASP A 341 -2.95 5.24 23.84
N LYS A 342 -3.17 3.91 23.63
CA LYS A 342 -3.90 3.09 24.61
C LYS A 342 -2.92 2.32 25.47
N ASP A 343 -3.07 2.44 26.78
CA ASP A 343 -2.41 1.57 27.74
C ASP A 343 -2.73 0.09 27.50
N ALA A 344 -1.96 -0.80 28.12
CA ALA A 344 -2.14 -2.24 28.02
C ALA A 344 -3.57 -2.73 28.41
N ASP A 345 -4.36 -1.92 29.11
CA ASP A 345 -5.76 -2.15 29.49
C ASP A 345 -6.76 -1.54 28.47
N GLY A 346 -6.29 -0.82 27.44
CA GLY A 346 -7.13 -0.24 26.39
C GLY A 346 -7.69 1.14 26.71
N THR A 347 -7.22 1.80 27.78
CA THR A 347 -7.59 3.17 28.11
C THR A 347 -6.69 4.16 27.39
N ILE A 348 -7.26 5.31 27.01
CA ILE A 348 -6.49 6.43 26.42
C ILE A 348 -6.04 7.32 27.58
N GLU A 349 -4.72 7.47 27.77
CA GLU A 349 -4.24 8.48 28.68
C GLU A 349 -4.45 9.87 28.09
N GLU A 350 -5.19 10.70 28.82
CA GLU A 350 -5.39 12.11 28.52
C GLU A 350 -4.73 12.96 29.59
N PHE A 351 -3.83 13.81 29.17
CA PHE A 351 -3.20 14.78 30.07
C PHE A 351 -3.96 16.10 30.09
N THR A 352 -4.11 16.67 31.26
CA THR A 352 -4.82 17.92 31.47
C THR A 352 -3.93 19.11 31.14
N ILE A 353 -4.47 20.10 30.42
CA ILE A 353 -3.83 21.40 30.18
C ILE A 353 -4.39 22.44 31.16
N THR A 354 -3.65 22.71 32.20
CA THR A 354 -3.98 23.73 33.19
C THR A 354 -3.46 25.09 32.73
N LYS A 355 -4.27 26.14 32.83
CA LYS A 355 -3.96 27.47 32.35
C LYS A 355 -4.15 28.49 33.47
N SER A 356 -3.09 29.18 33.83
CA SER A 356 -3.10 30.31 34.76
C SER A 356 -2.65 31.55 33.98
N LEU A 357 -3.60 32.40 33.60
CA LEU A 357 -3.35 33.52 32.70
C LEU A 357 -3.56 34.85 33.42
N ALA A 358 -2.67 35.81 33.21
CA ALA A 358 -2.82 37.19 33.67
C ALA A 358 -4.07 37.87 33.04
N THR A 359 -4.56 38.93 33.66
CA THR A 359 -5.71 39.69 33.19
C THR A 359 -5.45 40.24 31.76
N GLY A 360 -6.34 39.97 30.80
CA GLY A 360 -6.23 40.44 29.42
C GLY A 360 -5.46 39.44 28.50
N VAL A 361 -4.87 38.39 29.04
CA VAL A 361 -4.19 37.36 28.27
C VAL A 361 -5.13 36.20 27.92
N SER A 362 -5.02 35.68 26.70
CA SER A 362 -5.83 34.53 26.25
C SER A 362 -5.02 33.60 25.33
N LEU A 363 -5.39 32.33 25.33
CA LEU A 363 -4.80 31.32 24.44
C LEU A 363 -5.76 31.04 23.27
N THR A 364 -5.20 30.87 22.06
CA THR A 364 -5.98 30.51 20.86
C THR A 364 -6.55 29.10 20.95
N ASN A 365 -5.77 28.16 21.47
CA ASN A 365 -6.18 26.78 21.71
C ASN A 365 -6.75 26.64 23.14
N LYS A 366 -8.05 26.44 23.22
CA LYS A 366 -8.77 26.35 24.51
C LYS A 366 -8.94 24.91 25.01
N ARG A 367 -8.37 23.89 24.34
CA ARG A 367 -8.47 22.50 24.81
C ARG A 367 -8.01 22.37 26.25
N ALA A 368 -8.76 21.63 27.04
CA ALA A 368 -8.45 21.35 28.46
C ALA A 368 -7.71 20.01 28.61
N LYS A 369 -7.76 19.15 27.59
CA LYS A 369 -7.14 17.82 27.59
C LYS A 369 -6.47 17.55 26.26
N VAL A 370 -5.40 16.76 26.28
CA VAL A 370 -4.64 16.31 25.12
C VAL A 370 -4.23 14.86 25.37
N THR A 371 -4.37 14.04 24.35
CA THR A 371 -3.97 12.63 24.36
C THR A 371 -2.44 12.51 24.47
N GLU A 372 -1.96 11.51 25.18
CA GLU A 372 -0.53 11.19 25.27
C GLU A 372 0.10 11.07 23.87
N GLY A 373 1.34 11.51 23.71
CA GLY A 373 2.08 11.51 22.45
C GLY A 373 1.63 12.59 21.44
N SER A 374 0.46 13.20 21.62
CA SER A 374 -0.06 14.20 20.70
C SER A 374 0.59 15.56 20.85
N ALA A 375 0.66 16.32 19.76
CA ALA A 375 1.18 17.68 19.80
C ALA A 375 0.15 18.68 20.35
N TYR A 376 0.63 19.64 21.16
CA TYR A 376 -0.18 20.78 21.60
C TYR A 376 0.45 22.09 21.13
N THR A 377 -0.32 22.89 20.40
CA THR A 377 0.12 24.20 19.91
C THR A 377 -0.93 25.26 20.23
N THR A 378 -0.48 26.40 20.75
CA THR A 378 -1.33 27.57 21.04
C THR A 378 -0.56 28.86 20.85
N SER A 379 -1.22 29.92 20.42
CA SER A 379 -0.66 31.28 20.46
C SER A 379 -1.23 32.02 21.68
N ILE A 380 -0.44 32.91 22.25
CA ILE A 380 -0.82 33.73 23.39
C ILE A 380 -1.15 35.14 22.86
N ASN A 381 -2.37 35.60 23.09
CA ASN A 381 -2.79 36.95 22.74
C ASN A 381 -2.81 37.83 23.98
N GLY A 382 -2.47 39.11 23.84
CA GLY A 382 -2.47 40.09 24.91
C GLY A 382 -1.19 40.11 25.75
N LEU A 383 -0.09 39.50 25.22
CA LEU A 383 1.23 39.60 25.87
C LEU A 383 1.76 41.03 25.79
N THR A 384 2.39 41.47 26.88
CA THR A 384 3.22 42.70 27.00
C THR A 384 4.60 42.32 27.49
N ASP A 385 5.54 43.24 27.42
CA ASP A 385 6.93 43.04 27.91
C ASP A 385 7.04 42.75 29.41
N GLU A 386 5.96 43.02 30.15
CA GLU A 386 5.90 42.77 31.62
C GLU A 386 5.50 41.33 31.97
N HIS A 387 4.95 40.55 30.97
CA HIS A 387 4.46 39.19 31.23
C HIS A 387 5.58 38.16 31.17
N THR A 388 5.61 37.28 32.14
CA THR A 388 6.48 36.11 32.15
C THR A 388 5.68 34.83 31.77
N VAL A 389 6.15 34.10 30.76
CA VAL A 389 5.54 32.86 30.34
C VAL A 389 6.33 31.68 30.87
N THR A 390 5.64 30.75 31.53
CA THR A 390 6.23 29.49 32.02
C THR A 390 5.37 28.31 31.52
N VAL A 391 6.00 27.29 30.97
CA VAL A 391 5.38 26.06 30.51
C VAL A 391 6.03 24.88 31.22
N LYS A 392 5.25 24.12 31.97
CA LYS A 392 5.69 22.89 32.64
C LYS A 392 4.95 21.68 32.06
N MET A 393 5.68 20.56 31.97
CA MET A 393 5.12 19.26 31.65
C MET A 393 5.45 18.30 32.78
N GLY A 394 4.44 17.90 33.54
CA GLY A 394 4.63 17.31 34.87
C GLY A 394 5.32 18.32 35.80
N GLU A 395 6.43 17.90 36.37
CA GLU A 395 7.29 18.75 37.21
C GLU A 395 8.41 19.46 36.44
N THR A 396 8.61 19.09 35.15
CA THR A 396 9.72 19.61 34.33
C THR A 396 9.33 20.93 33.66
N ASP A 397 10.18 21.95 33.81
CA ASP A 397 10.03 23.19 33.05
C ASP A 397 10.57 23.02 31.62
N ILE A 398 9.67 23.17 30.65
CA ILE A 398 9.94 23.05 29.21
C ILE A 398 9.84 24.39 28.47
N THR A 399 9.78 25.50 29.20
CA THR A 399 9.58 26.84 28.63
C THR A 399 10.58 27.16 27.54
N ALA A 400 11.85 26.91 27.75
CA ALA A 400 12.91 27.22 26.78
C ALA A 400 12.77 26.48 25.43
N THR A 401 12.17 25.30 25.45
CA THR A 401 11.99 24.46 24.25
C THR A 401 10.59 24.58 23.61
N ALA A 402 9.59 24.85 24.45
CA ALA A 402 8.18 24.87 24.03
C ALA A 402 7.67 26.26 23.67
N TYR A 403 8.23 27.33 24.24
CA TYR A 403 7.78 28.70 24.02
C TYR A 403 8.74 29.49 23.15
N LYS A 404 8.20 30.13 22.10
CA LYS A 404 8.95 31.04 21.23
C LYS A 404 7.99 32.09 20.62
N ASP A 405 8.37 33.36 20.69
CA ASP A 405 7.69 34.48 19.99
C ASP A 405 6.17 34.50 20.18
N GLY A 406 5.70 34.36 21.42
CA GLY A 406 4.27 34.39 21.73
C GLY A 406 3.52 33.09 21.36
N LYS A 407 4.21 32.05 20.94
CA LYS A 407 3.63 30.76 20.58
C LYS A 407 4.22 29.63 21.43
N ILE A 408 3.35 28.77 21.93
CA ILE A 408 3.72 27.53 22.61
C ILE A 408 3.54 26.37 21.66
N THR A 409 4.56 25.52 21.49
CA THR A 409 4.53 24.33 20.67
C THR A 409 5.19 23.17 21.44
N ILE A 410 4.39 22.21 21.87
CA ILE A 410 4.83 20.96 22.49
C ILE A 410 4.63 19.86 21.42
N LYS A 411 5.72 19.18 21.04
CA LYS A 411 5.65 18.16 19.97
C LYS A 411 4.95 16.89 20.43
N GLU A 412 5.22 16.49 21.68
CA GLU A 412 4.65 15.28 22.30
C GLU A 412 4.30 15.62 23.75
N VAL A 413 3.05 15.40 24.14
CA VAL A 413 2.57 15.59 25.52
C VAL A 413 2.66 14.24 26.21
N THR A 414 3.52 14.12 27.23
CA THR A 414 3.78 12.87 28.00
C THR A 414 3.40 13.01 29.47
N ALA A 415 2.88 14.15 29.88
CA ALA A 415 2.38 14.43 31.24
C ALA A 415 1.46 15.64 31.24
N ASN A 416 0.80 15.90 32.37
CA ASN A 416 -0.03 17.10 32.53
C ASN A 416 0.75 18.37 32.24
N VAL A 417 0.19 19.29 31.48
CA VAL A 417 0.82 20.53 31.07
C VAL A 417 0.23 21.70 31.87
N THR A 418 1.09 22.52 32.44
CA THR A 418 0.71 23.77 33.12
C THR A 418 1.29 24.95 32.34
N ILE A 419 0.45 25.86 31.89
CA ILE A 419 0.83 27.10 31.21
C ILE A 419 0.49 28.24 32.15
N THR A 420 1.52 28.98 32.57
CA THR A 420 1.37 30.17 33.45
C THR A 420 1.87 31.37 32.68
N VAL A 421 1.04 32.43 32.68
CA VAL A 421 1.40 33.76 32.20
C VAL A 421 1.10 34.72 33.33
N ALA A 422 2.16 35.24 33.96
CA ALA A 422 2.09 36.10 35.11
C ALA A 422 2.61 37.50 34.80
#